data_0570cd91bfe9a04217844a822e67d5a5
#
_entry.id   0570cd91bfe9a04217844a822e67d5a5
#
_cell.length_a   1.000
_cell.length_b   1.000
_cell.length_c   1.000
_cell.angle_alpha   90.00
_cell.angle_beta   90.00
_cell.angle_gamma   90.00
#
_symmetry.space_group_name_H-M   'P 1'
#
loop_
_entity.id
_entity.type
_entity.pdbx_description
1 polymer ?
#
loop_
_entity_poly.entity_id
_entity_poly.type
_entity_poly.pdbx_seq_one_letter_code
_entity_poly.pdbx_strand_id
1 'polypeptide(L)'
;NQYIMKKLLIIASVLFIFSCKNSEPKQSESIYNDETVLVVNYQLENMTLEQHAELGLAVAPNFTSENVPGLLGKSFIGDVDRGVFGGVYYFSSLESVNTYLESELWKGVVAHPNLVNFKTDIFRTFKGTELANGSHSMRKKSSESSDAENLQILVVNYTNEVNPSDEEMSKQVMEY
;
A
#
# COMPACT_ATOMS: atom_id res chain seq x y z
N ASN A 1 -37.24 -53.92 -46.48
CA ASN A 1 -37.74 -52.70 -45.75
C ASN A 1 -37.50 -52.73 -44.25
N GLN A 2 -36.56 -53.56 -43.78
CA GLN A 2 -36.16 -53.58 -42.35
C GLN A 2 -35.02 -52.58 -42.00
N TYR A 3 -34.56 -51.80 -42.97
CA TYR A 3 -33.42 -50.93 -42.78
C TYR A 3 -33.78 -49.51 -42.30
N ILE A 4 -35.05 -49.16 -42.36
CA ILE A 4 -35.50 -47.79 -42.00
C ILE A 4 -35.91 -47.69 -40.55
N MET A 5 -36.25 -48.79 -39.90
CA MET A 5 -36.68 -48.75 -38.47
C MET A 5 -35.55 -48.80 -37.45
N LYS A 6 -34.30 -49.03 -37.88
CA LYS A 6 -33.15 -49.03 -36.98
C LYS A 6 -32.46 -47.71 -36.82
N LYS A 7 -32.83 -46.68 -37.56
CA LYS A 7 -32.21 -45.34 -37.49
C LYS A 7 -32.99 -44.29 -36.69
N LEU A 8 -34.14 -44.68 -36.16
CA LEU A 8 -34.98 -43.70 -35.39
C LEU A 8 -34.91 -43.86 -33.88
N LEU A 9 -34.03 -44.71 -33.38
CA LEU A 9 -33.95 -45.04 -31.93
C LEU A 9 -32.68 -44.53 -31.25
N ILE A 10 -31.89 -43.64 -31.92
CA ILE A 10 -30.62 -43.12 -31.39
C ILE A 10 -30.64 -41.62 -31.18
N ILE A 11 -31.77 -40.94 -31.28
CA ILE A 11 -31.84 -39.47 -31.09
C ILE A 11 -32.67 -39.08 -29.89
N ALA A 12 -32.76 -39.92 -28.90
CA ALA A 12 -33.36 -39.59 -27.61
C ALA A 12 -32.37 -39.72 -26.45
N SER A 13 -31.09 -39.51 -26.69
CA SER A 13 -30.10 -39.32 -25.63
C SER A 13 -30.07 -37.85 -25.27
N VAL A 14 -31.06 -37.43 -24.60
CA VAL A 14 -31.22 -36.42 -23.57
C VAL A 14 -29.92 -35.76 -23.19
N LEU A 15 -29.78 -34.59 -23.72
CA LEU A 15 -28.95 -33.52 -23.15
C LEU A 15 -29.57 -33.05 -21.82
N PHE A 16 -29.40 -33.82 -20.76
CA PHE A 16 -29.43 -33.27 -19.40
C PHE A 16 -28.12 -32.46 -19.22
N ILE A 17 -28.06 -31.28 -19.78
CA ILE A 17 -27.13 -30.28 -19.30
C ILE A 17 -27.60 -29.94 -17.89
N PHE A 18 -26.97 -30.59 -16.92
CA PHE A 18 -26.94 -30.09 -15.56
C PHE A 18 -26.29 -28.69 -15.65
N SER A 19 -27.14 -27.70 -15.73
CA SER A 19 -26.77 -26.32 -15.43
C SER A 19 -26.47 -26.30 -13.92
N CYS A 20 -25.30 -26.81 -13.54
CA CYS A 20 -24.68 -26.36 -12.31
C CYS A 20 -24.46 -24.88 -12.48
N LYS A 21 -25.37 -24.05 -11.98
CA LYS A 21 -25.03 -22.72 -11.56
C LYS A 21 -23.88 -22.90 -10.57
N ASN A 22 -22.66 -22.85 -11.06
CA ASN A 22 -21.53 -22.48 -10.23
C ASN A 22 -21.90 -21.09 -9.69
N SER A 23 -22.46 -21.06 -8.49
CA SER A 23 -22.41 -19.87 -7.67
C SER A 23 -20.91 -19.68 -7.43
N GLU A 24 -20.29 -18.83 -8.24
CA GLU A 24 -18.98 -18.31 -7.93
C GLU A 24 -19.06 -17.87 -6.46
N PRO A 25 -18.13 -18.32 -5.60
CA PRO A 25 -18.09 -17.83 -4.25
C PRO A 25 -18.09 -16.32 -4.36
N LYS A 26 -19.08 -15.66 -3.77
CA LYS A 26 -19.07 -14.20 -3.65
C LYS A 26 -17.72 -13.87 -3.03
N GLN A 27 -16.81 -13.35 -3.86
CA GLN A 27 -15.54 -12.84 -3.40
C GLN A 27 -15.91 -11.79 -2.37
N SER A 28 -15.61 -12.04 -1.10
CA SER A 28 -15.90 -11.07 -0.05
C SER A 28 -15.26 -9.76 -0.48
N GLU A 29 -16.06 -8.73 -0.61
CA GLU A 29 -15.55 -7.43 -1.04
C GLU A 29 -14.45 -7.03 -0.06
N SER A 30 -13.23 -6.80 -0.55
CA SER A 30 -12.12 -6.43 0.30
C SER A 30 -12.47 -5.17 1.09
N ILE A 31 -12.22 -5.20 2.39
CA ILE A 31 -12.36 -4.02 3.26
C ILE A 31 -11.25 -2.98 3.05
N TYR A 32 -10.21 -3.37 2.31
CA TYR A 32 -9.08 -2.50 2.02
C TYR A 32 -9.24 -1.77 0.69
N ASN A 33 -8.73 -0.55 0.63
CA ASN A 33 -8.47 0.15 -0.60
C ASN A 33 -7.25 -0.45 -1.32
N ASP A 34 -7.04 -0.06 -2.58
CA ASP A 34 -5.81 -0.37 -3.29
C ASP A 34 -4.63 0.42 -2.75
N GLU A 35 -4.88 1.62 -2.25
CA GLU A 35 -3.85 2.49 -1.69
C GLU A 35 -3.11 1.84 -0.53
N THR A 36 -1.80 2.04 -0.53
CA THR A 36 -0.87 1.37 0.37
C THR A 36 0.14 2.36 0.91
N VAL A 37 0.42 2.27 2.20
CA VAL A 37 1.41 3.09 2.88
C VAL A 37 2.63 2.24 3.18
N LEU A 38 3.81 2.71 2.76
CA LEU A 38 5.10 2.14 3.14
C LEU A 38 5.75 3.07 4.14
N VAL A 39 6.09 2.54 5.31
CA VAL A 39 6.91 3.23 6.32
C VAL A 39 8.29 2.63 6.32
N VAL A 40 9.30 3.47 6.13
CA VAL A 40 10.71 3.09 6.17
C VAL A 40 11.35 3.79 7.34
N ASN A 41 12.06 3.02 8.16
CA ASN A 41 12.87 3.55 9.25
C ASN A 41 14.32 3.06 9.09
N TYR A 42 15.28 3.89 9.48
CA TYR A 42 16.70 3.57 9.54
C TYR A 42 17.40 4.42 10.60
N GLN A 43 18.66 4.11 10.87
CA GLN A 43 19.53 4.89 11.76
C GLN A 43 20.70 5.47 10.96
N LEU A 44 21.31 6.52 11.50
CA LEU A 44 22.51 7.12 10.92
C LEU A 44 23.76 6.52 11.55
N GLU A 45 24.74 6.21 10.73
CA GLU A 45 26.08 5.78 11.15
C GLU A 45 27.14 6.68 10.49
N ASN A 46 28.00 7.30 11.30
CA ASN A 46 29.05 8.18 10.82
C ASN A 46 28.55 9.35 9.92
N MET A 47 27.36 9.89 10.21
CA MET A 47 26.72 10.97 9.48
C MET A 47 26.09 11.95 10.48
N THR A 48 26.31 13.25 10.29
CA THR A 48 25.63 14.27 11.10
C THR A 48 24.20 14.55 10.62
N LEU A 49 23.40 15.22 11.45
CA LEU A 49 22.04 15.61 11.06
C LEU A 49 22.01 16.56 9.87
N GLU A 50 22.98 17.48 9.79
CA GLU A 50 23.13 18.42 8.67
C GLU A 50 23.42 17.66 7.37
N GLN A 51 24.37 16.71 7.39
CA GLN A 51 24.68 15.88 6.24
C GLN A 51 23.49 15.04 5.82
N HIS A 52 22.73 14.49 6.77
CA HIS A 52 21.51 13.76 6.49
C HIS A 52 20.43 14.65 5.85
N ALA A 53 20.26 15.88 6.36
CA ALA A 53 19.32 16.85 5.77
C ALA A 53 19.72 17.24 4.33
N GLU A 54 21.01 17.47 4.08
CA GLU A 54 21.53 17.71 2.74
C GLU A 54 21.29 16.53 1.80
N LEU A 55 21.54 15.31 2.27
CA LEU A 55 21.24 14.09 1.51
C LEU A 55 19.74 14.01 1.18
N GLY A 56 18.86 14.27 2.16
CA GLY A 56 17.41 14.28 1.96
C GLY A 56 16.97 15.28 0.89
N LEU A 57 17.51 16.50 0.92
CA LEU A 57 17.24 17.53 -0.09
C LEU A 57 17.77 17.13 -1.47
N ALA A 58 18.94 16.51 -1.54
CA ALA A 58 19.54 16.08 -2.80
C ALA A 58 18.75 14.94 -3.48
N VAL A 59 18.19 14.02 -2.68
CA VAL A 59 17.46 12.85 -3.21
C VAL A 59 15.96 13.12 -3.42
N ALA A 60 15.40 14.14 -2.75
CA ALA A 60 13.96 14.43 -2.82
C ALA A 60 13.41 14.57 -4.26
N PRO A 61 14.12 15.20 -5.22
CA PRO A 61 13.66 15.31 -6.59
C PRO A 61 13.49 13.97 -7.32
N ASN A 62 14.08 12.88 -6.81
CA ASN A 62 13.95 11.56 -7.40
C ASN A 62 12.61 10.87 -7.05
N PHE A 63 11.91 11.37 -6.03
CA PHE A 63 10.64 10.80 -5.58
C PHE A 63 9.45 11.48 -6.26
N THR A 64 9.31 11.22 -7.55
CA THR A 64 8.18 11.67 -8.37
C THR A 64 7.41 10.46 -8.88
N SER A 65 6.17 10.64 -9.32
CA SER A 65 5.38 9.56 -9.94
C SER A 65 5.97 9.07 -11.27
N GLU A 66 6.83 9.86 -11.91
CA GLU A 66 7.57 9.48 -13.13
C GLU A 66 8.70 8.50 -12.80
N ASN A 67 9.49 8.80 -11.78
CA ASN A 67 10.64 7.97 -11.37
C ASN A 67 10.23 6.78 -10.49
N VAL A 68 9.12 6.90 -9.78
CA VAL A 68 8.56 5.88 -8.88
C VAL A 68 7.09 5.67 -9.25
N PRO A 69 6.79 4.77 -10.19
CA PRO A 69 5.42 4.54 -10.66
C PRO A 69 4.47 4.18 -9.52
N GLY A 70 3.34 4.87 -9.48
CA GLY A 70 2.33 4.70 -8.45
C GLY A 70 2.60 5.42 -7.13
N LEU A 71 3.72 6.14 -6.99
CA LEU A 71 3.95 7.00 -5.84
C LEU A 71 3.01 8.20 -5.88
N LEU A 72 2.16 8.32 -4.85
CA LEU A 72 1.25 9.44 -4.65
C LEU A 72 1.91 10.54 -3.82
N GLY A 73 2.86 10.17 -2.97
CA GLY A 73 3.60 11.11 -2.16
C GLY A 73 4.56 10.49 -1.19
N LYS A 74 5.46 11.34 -0.67
CA LYS A 74 6.45 10.95 0.33
C LYS A 74 6.66 12.09 1.32
N SER A 75 6.74 11.72 2.60
CA SER A 75 7.24 12.60 3.66
C SER A 75 8.53 12.02 4.22
N PHE A 76 9.57 12.83 4.33
CA PHE A 76 10.75 12.47 5.11
C PHE A 76 10.44 12.70 6.58
N ILE A 77 10.80 11.75 7.42
CA ILE A 77 10.53 11.78 8.87
C ILE A 77 11.82 11.56 9.65
N GLY A 78 11.86 12.05 10.87
CA GLY A 78 12.96 11.81 11.78
C GLY A 78 12.57 12.09 13.22
N ASP A 79 13.07 11.26 14.12
CA ASP A 79 13.02 11.41 15.57
C ASP A 79 14.49 11.49 16.05
N VAL A 80 14.94 12.70 16.27
CA VAL A 80 16.35 12.97 16.64
C VAL A 80 16.67 12.36 18.00
N ASP A 81 15.74 12.44 18.95
CA ASP A 81 15.96 11.93 20.31
C ASP A 81 16.12 10.39 20.33
N ARG A 82 15.42 9.72 19.45
CA ARG A 82 15.52 8.25 19.29
C ARG A 82 16.56 7.83 18.25
N GLY A 83 17.11 8.76 17.49
CA GLY A 83 18.04 8.49 16.41
C GLY A 83 17.42 7.66 15.27
N VAL A 84 16.13 7.83 15.02
CA VAL A 84 15.38 7.10 13.98
C VAL A 84 14.96 8.08 12.89
N PHE A 85 15.28 7.74 11.67
CA PHE A 85 14.98 8.54 10.47
C PHE A 85 14.31 7.67 9.43
N GLY A 86 13.70 8.29 8.40
CA GLY A 86 13.08 7.50 7.35
C GLY A 86 12.12 8.27 6.46
N GLY A 87 11.06 7.59 6.06
CA GLY A 87 10.02 8.18 5.24
C GLY A 87 8.70 7.42 5.32
N VAL A 88 7.63 8.18 5.15
CA VAL A 88 6.29 7.65 4.91
C VAL A 88 5.98 7.87 3.44
N TYR A 89 5.67 6.80 2.74
CA TYR A 89 5.39 6.80 1.31
C TYR A 89 3.94 6.37 1.09
N TYR A 90 3.25 7.05 0.20
CA TYR A 90 1.89 6.75 -0.18
C TYR A 90 1.89 6.27 -1.62
N PHE A 91 1.34 5.08 -1.85
CA PHE A 91 1.28 4.44 -3.15
C PHE A 91 -0.15 4.15 -3.57
N SER A 92 -0.41 4.14 -4.87
CA SER A 92 -1.70 3.80 -5.44
C SER A 92 -2.08 2.33 -5.28
N SER A 93 -1.10 1.45 -4.99
CA SER A 93 -1.34 0.02 -4.82
C SER A 93 -0.18 -0.69 -4.11
N LEU A 94 -0.45 -1.88 -3.58
CA LEU A 94 0.57 -2.78 -3.06
C LEU A 94 1.57 -3.21 -4.15
N GLU A 95 1.12 -3.39 -5.38
CA GLU A 95 2.00 -3.71 -6.51
C GLU A 95 3.04 -2.61 -6.75
N SER A 96 2.62 -1.34 -6.67
CA SER A 96 3.52 -0.19 -6.80
C SER A 96 4.56 -0.15 -5.68
N VAL A 97 4.19 -0.51 -4.44
CA VAL A 97 5.15 -0.65 -3.34
C VAL A 97 6.18 -1.73 -3.66
N ASN A 98 5.74 -2.91 -4.09
CA ASN A 98 6.64 -4.02 -4.41
C ASN A 98 7.60 -3.64 -5.55
N THR A 99 7.08 -3.00 -6.61
CA THR A 99 7.89 -2.49 -7.73
C THR A 99 8.96 -1.49 -7.23
N TYR A 100 8.59 -0.59 -6.33
CA TYR A 100 9.55 0.34 -5.73
C TYR A 100 10.64 -0.37 -4.92
N LEU A 101 10.27 -1.34 -4.09
CA LEU A 101 11.23 -2.09 -3.26
C LEU A 101 12.20 -2.97 -4.09
N GLU A 102 11.87 -3.26 -5.34
CA GLU A 102 12.75 -3.95 -6.29
C GLU A 102 13.58 -2.99 -7.17
N SER A 103 13.29 -1.69 -7.12
CA SER A 103 13.89 -0.68 -7.99
C SER A 103 15.36 -0.41 -7.66
N GLU A 104 16.11 0.12 -8.65
CA GLU A 104 17.48 0.57 -8.45
C GLU A 104 17.55 1.78 -7.49
N LEU A 105 16.50 2.62 -7.45
CA LEU A 105 16.42 3.71 -6.50
C LEU A 105 16.41 3.20 -5.06
N TRP A 106 15.56 2.20 -4.76
CA TRP A 106 15.52 1.58 -3.44
C TRP A 106 16.82 0.88 -3.08
N LYS A 107 17.39 0.12 -4.02
CA LYS A 107 18.69 -0.54 -3.82
C LYS A 107 19.79 0.48 -3.50
N GLY A 108 19.79 1.63 -4.16
CA GLY A 108 20.71 2.71 -3.85
C GLY A 108 20.52 3.29 -2.45
N VAL A 109 19.27 3.40 -1.98
CA VAL A 109 18.97 3.86 -0.62
C VAL A 109 19.51 2.88 0.42
N VAL A 110 19.22 1.58 0.30
CA VAL A 110 19.65 0.59 1.29
C VAL A 110 21.15 0.26 1.22
N ALA A 111 21.80 0.54 0.11
CA ALA A 111 23.24 0.40 -0.06
C ALA A 111 24.04 1.61 0.44
N HIS A 112 23.37 2.67 0.90
CA HIS A 112 24.08 3.86 1.37
C HIS A 112 24.84 3.56 2.67
N PRO A 113 26.16 3.80 2.74
CA PRO A 113 27.01 3.29 3.83
C PRO A 113 26.70 3.90 5.21
N ASN A 114 26.06 5.04 5.23
CA ASN A 114 25.73 5.76 6.47
C ASN A 114 24.28 5.59 6.92
N LEU A 115 23.46 4.85 6.16
CA LEU A 115 22.09 4.53 6.53
C LEU A 115 22.02 3.05 6.90
N VAL A 116 21.73 2.74 8.16
CA VAL A 116 21.82 1.39 8.69
C VAL A 116 20.54 0.97 9.41
N ASN A 117 20.42 -0.32 9.73
CA ASN A 117 19.31 -0.86 10.51
C ASN A 117 17.92 -0.55 9.91
N PHE A 118 17.79 -0.75 8.60
CA PHE A 118 16.55 -0.54 7.89
C PHE A 118 15.43 -1.44 8.41
N LYS A 119 14.26 -0.83 8.59
CA LYS A 119 12.99 -1.51 8.84
C LYS A 119 11.94 -0.95 7.89
N THR A 120 11.17 -1.84 7.26
CA THR A 120 10.06 -1.47 6.39
C THR A 120 8.78 -2.11 6.90
N ASP A 121 7.71 -1.29 7.00
CA ASP A 121 6.38 -1.76 7.34
C ASP A 121 5.41 -1.32 6.22
N ILE A 122 4.53 -2.22 5.79
CA ILE A 122 3.56 -1.97 4.72
C ILE A 122 2.15 -2.05 5.30
N PHE A 123 1.36 -1.02 5.08
CA PHE A 123 0.00 -0.91 5.56
C PHE A 123 -0.95 -0.67 4.39
N ARG A 124 -2.11 -1.33 4.40
CA ARG A 124 -3.20 -1.05 3.48
C ARG A 124 -4.20 -0.11 4.16
N THR A 125 -4.77 0.79 3.40
CA THR A 125 -5.82 1.69 3.92
C THR A 125 -7.17 1.01 3.90
N PHE A 126 -8.03 1.31 4.88
CA PHE A 126 -9.40 0.80 4.93
C PHE A 126 -10.31 1.65 4.04
N LYS A 127 -11.26 1.01 3.36
CA LYS A 127 -12.34 1.70 2.63
C LYS A 127 -13.16 2.56 3.59
N GLY A 128 -13.48 3.77 3.18
CA GLY A 128 -14.29 4.70 3.96
C GLY A 128 -13.54 5.44 5.07
N THR A 129 -12.24 5.16 5.25
CA THR A 129 -11.38 5.87 6.22
C THR A 129 -10.46 6.87 5.53
N GLU A 130 -10.76 7.23 4.29
CA GLU A 130 -10.08 8.30 3.59
C GLU A 130 -10.06 9.52 4.50
N LEU A 131 -8.90 10.16 4.61
CA LEU A 131 -8.73 11.29 5.50
C LEU A 131 -9.92 12.25 5.42
N ALA A 132 -10.42 12.67 6.56
CA ALA A 132 -11.61 13.50 6.70
C ALA A 132 -11.58 14.79 5.83
N ASN A 133 -10.43 15.17 5.32
CA ASN A 133 -10.23 16.29 4.39
C ASN A 133 -10.13 15.87 2.91
N GLY A 134 -10.38 14.58 2.59
CA GLY A 134 -10.37 14.06 1.22
C GLY A 134 -9.00 14.09 0.52
N SER A 135 -7.92 14.18 1.27
CA SER A 135 -6.58 14.25 0.71
C SER A 135 -5.69 13.22 1.37
N HIS A 136 -5.22 12.25 0.58
CA HIS A 136 -4.15 11.38 1.01
C HIS A 136 -2.87 12.22 1.15
N SER A 137 -2.71 12.83 2.33
CA SER A 137 -1.40 13.20 2.83
C SER A 137 -0.56 14.21 2.06
N MET A 138 -0.79 14.39 0.81
CA MET A 138 -0.06 15.43 0.10
C MET A 138 -0.76 16.73 0.34
N ARG A 139 -0.28 17.46 1.35
CA ARG A 139 -0.65 18.85 1.47
C ARG A 139 -0.44 19.52 0.11
N LYS A 140 -1.52 19.93 -0.52
CA LYS A 140 -1.42 21.03 -1.45
C LYS A 140 -0.72 22.12 -0.67
N LYS A 141 0.47 22.52 -1.10
CA LYS A 141 1.16 23.67 -0.57
C LYS A 141 0.18 24.82 -0.60
N SER A 142 -0.55 25.05 0.49
CA SER A 142 -1.37 26.24 0.58
C SER A 142 -0.35 27.37 0.76
N SER A 143 -0.42 28.36 -0.09
CA SER A 143 0.42 29.57 -0.03
C SER A 143 0.23 30.37 1.25
N GLU A 144 -0.59 29.90 2.18
CA GLU A 144 -1.05 30.64 3.36
C GLU A 144 -0.62 30.04 4.69
N SER A 145 0.08 28.90 4.72
CA SER A 145 0.50 28.29 5.99
C SER A 145 1.92 28.71 6.35
N SER A 146 2.01 29.70 7.23
CA SER A 146 3.25 30.08 7.91
C SER A 146 3.78 29.02 8.90
N ASP A 147 3.01 27.95 9.15
CA ASP A 147 3.27 26.94 10.18
C ASP A 147 3.94 25.67 9.65
N ALA A 148 4.46 25.71 8.42
CA ALA A 148 5.14 24.56 7.81
C ALA A 148 6.42 24.13 8.56
N GLU A 149 7.00 25.02 9.36
CA GLU A 149 8.23 24.76 10.12
C GLU A 149 8.03 23.81 11.31
N ASN A 150 6.77 23.66 11.78
CA ASN A 150 6.43 22.83 12.96
C ASN A 150 5.58 21.60 12.61
N LEU A 151 5.63 21.13 11.38
CA LEU A 151 4.85 19.95 10.99
C LEU A 151 5.40 18.69 11.65
N GLN A 152 4.56 18.00 12.39
CA GLN A 152 4.85 16.69 12.98
C GLN A 152 3.99 15.60 12.34
N ILE A 153 4.57 14.42 12.17
CA ILE A 153 3.87 13.23 11.71
C ILE A 153 3.87 12.23 12.86
N LEU A 154 2.68 11.83 13.30
CA LEU A 154 2.51 10.75 14.26
C LEU A 154 2.19 9.46 13.48
N VAL A 155 3.03 8.45 13.64
CA VAL A 155 2.79 7.10 13.15
C VAL A 155 2.49 6.21 14.34
N VAL A 156 1.28 5.68 14.40
CA VAL A 156 0.86 4.75 15.48
C VAL A 156 0.68 3.37 14.88
N ASN A 157 1.43 2.41 15.42
CA ASN A 157 1.28 0.99 15.08
C ASN A 157 0.78 0.24 16.30
N TYR A 158 -0.18 -0.63 16.10
CA TYR A 158 -0.65 -1.54 17.14
C TYR A 158 -0.86 -2.94 16.55
N THR A 159 -0.81 -3.94 17.42
CA THR A 159 -1.08 -5.33 17.04
C THR A 159 -2.29 -5.82 17.84
N ASN A 160 -3.27 -6.40 17.17
CA ASN A 160 -4.35 -7.09 17.84
C ASN A 160 -3.85 -8.47 18.32
N GLU A 161 -4.16 -8.83 19.56
CA GLU A 161 -3.85 -10.16 20.10
C GLU A 161 -4.71 -11.27 19.46
N VAL A 162 -5.89 -10.90 18.98
CA VAL A 162 -6.79 -11.76 18.22
C VAL A 162 -6.79 -11.28 16.78
N ASN A 163 -6.67 -12.21 15.84
CA ASN A 163 -6.78 -11.89 14.41
C ASN A 163 -8.29 -11.81 14.06
N PRO A 164 -8.91 -10.63 14.15
CA PRO A 164 -10.34 -10.49 13.90
C PRO A 164 -10.66 -10.83 12.45
N SER A 165 -11.87 -11.30 12.19
CA SER A 165 -12.36 -11.42 10.81
C SER A 165 -12.43 -10.03 10.16
N ASP A 166 -12.39 -10.00 8.81
CA ASP A 166 -12.50 -8.75 8.06
C ASP A 166 -13.78 -7.97 8.41
N GLU A 167 -14.85 -8.67 8.75
CA GLU A 167 -16.12 -8.06 9.16
C GLU A 167 -16.04 -7.41 10.56
N GLU A 168 -15.36 -8.04 11.50
CA GLU A 168 -15.15 -7.48 12.84
C GLU A 168 -14.23 -6.27 12.80
N MET A 169 -13.18 -6.30 11.99
CA MET A 169 -12.30 -5.16 11.77
C MET A 169 -13.05 -3.97 11.15
N SER A 170 -13.90 -4.22 10.16
CA SER A 170 -14.70 -3.17 9.55
C SER A 170 -15.60 -2.46 10.56
N LYS A 171 -16.22 -3.21 11.47
CA LYS A 171 -17.07 -2.61 12.51
C LYS A 171 -16.27 -1.75 13.48
N GLN A 172 -15.12 -2.24 13.94
CA GLN A 172 -14.27 -1.50 14.88
C GLN A 172 -13.75 -0.18 14.29
N VAL A 173 -13.38 -0.15 13.01
CA VAL A 173 -12.88 1.06 12.34
C VAL A 173 -14.00 2.09 12.13
N MET A 174 -15.26 1.67 11.96
CA MET A 174 -16.40 2.56 11.72
C MET A 174 -16.98 3.16 13.02
N GLU A 175 -16.61 2.66 14.20
CA GLU A 175 -17.08 3.15 15.50
C GLU A 175 -16.16 4.24 16.10
N TYR A 176 -15.03 4.55 15.46
CA TYR A 176 -14.11 5.64 15.85
C TYR A 176 -14.36 6.90 15.02
#